data_21b8e93066c3b5c201ef5c5b8febd60e
#
_entry.id   21b8e93066c3b5c201ef5c5b8febd60e
#
_cell.length_a   1.000
_cell.length_b   1.000
_cell.length_c   1.000
_cell.angle_alpha   90.00
_cell.angle_beta   90.00
_cell.angle_gamma   90.00
#
_symmetry.space_group_name_H-M   'P 1'
#
loop_
_entity.id
_entity.type
_entity.pdbx_description
1 polymer ?
#
loop_
_entity_poly.entity_id
_entity_poly.type
_entity_poly.pdbx_seq_one_letter_code
_entity_poly.pdbx_strand_id
1 'polypeptide(L)'
;MSQENVEVVRQMWECFVGDNPASGLSFCDPDIEWDGTNLPDGTVSRGHQAIVEHTMRWAEMWGDWRIEPERFIDAGGDQVVLVFREMGRSDSGLVMDERHAELYTLRDRKVVYRKGFSDPAEAFEAVGLSE
;
A
#
# COMPACT_ATOMS: atom_id res chain seq x y z
N MET A 1 5.46 -13.01 14.78
CA MET A 1 5.68 -14.03 13.74
C MET A 1 5.33 -13.45 12.39
N SER A 2 6.16 -13.73 11.39
CA SER A 2 6.03 -13.17 10.05
C SER A 2 4.69 -13.51 9.41
N GLN A 3 4.21 -14.76 9.62
CA GLN A 3 2.92 -15.17 9.06
C GLN A 3 1.76 -14.36 9.61
N GLU A 4 1.83 -13.96 10.86
CA GLU A 4 0.80 -13.10 11.45
C GLU A 4 0.81 -11.72 10.81
N ASN A 5 1.99 -11.19 10.50
CA ASN A 5 2.12 -9.88 9.86
C ASN A 5 1.56 -9.92 8.44
N VAL A 6 1.82 -10.98 7.70
CA VAL A 6 1.24 -11.16 6.36
C VAL A 6 -0.28 -11.15 6.46
N GLU A 7 -0.84 -11.84 7.44
CA GLU A 7 -2.30 -11.91 7.62
C GLU A 7 -2.89 -10.56 7.99
N VAL A 8 -2.20 -9.77 8.82
CA VAL A 8 -2.64 -8.41 9.16
C VAL A 8 -2.74 -7.55 7.90
N VAL A 9 -1.70 -7.58 7.05
CA VAL A 9 -1.70 -6.79 5.81
C VAL A 9 -2.81 -7.28 4.87
N ARG A 10 -3.02 -8.59 4.77
CA ARG A 10 -4.09 -9.15 3.95
C ARG A 10 -5.46 -8.66 4.41
N GLN A 11 -5.73 -8.72 5.71
CA GLN A 11 -7.01 -8.27 6.26
C GLN A 11 -7.21 -6.78 6.08
N MET A 12 -6.14 -6.00 6.26
CA MET A 12 -6.19 -4.55 6.03
C MET A 12 -6.64 -4.26 4.59
N TRP A 13 -6.05 -4.94 3.61
CA TRP A 13 -6.40 -4.72 2.22
C TRP A 13 -7.80 -5.24 1.86
N GLU A 14 -8.26 -6.32 2.49
CA GLU A 14 -9.64 -6.76 2.31
C GLU A 14 -10.62 -5.68 2.75
N CYS A 15 -10.30 -4.95 3.81
CA CYS A 15 -11.11 -3.82 4.26
C CYS A 15 -11.04 -2.65 3.27
N PHE A 16 -9.83 -2.29 2.81
CA PHE A 16 -9.66 -1.16 1.89
C PHE A 16 -10.38 -1.36 0.55
N VAL A 17 -10.42 -2.57 0.05
CA VAL A 17 -11.09 -2.86 -1.23
C VAL A 17 -12.55 -3.29 -1.07
N GLY A 18 -13.03 -3.39 0.16
CA GLY A 18 -14.38 -3.84 0.47
C GLY A 18 -15.36 -2.68 0.66
N ASP A 19 -16.48 -2.98 1.30
CA ASP A 19 -17.58 -2.02 1.46
C ASP A 19 -17.30 -0.92 2.48
N ASN A 20 -16.36 -1.14 3.39
CA ASN A 20 -16.02 -0.16 4.42
C ASN A 20 -14.52 0.04 4.48
N PRO A 21 -13.96 0.83 3.53
CA PRO A 21 -12.52 1.05 3.47
C PRO A 21 -11.92 1.63 4.75
N ALA A 22 -12.67 2.46 5.47
CA ALA A 22 -12.18 3.08 6.70
C ALA A 22 -11.83 2.04 7.77
N SER A 23 -12.45 0.86 7.73
CA SER A 23 -12.14 -0.19 8.70
C SER A 23 -10.70 -0.71 8.57
N GLY A 24 -10.06 -0.51 7.40
CA GLY A 24 -8.66 -0.87 7.21
C GLY A 24 -7.71 -0.04 8.07
N LEU A 25 -8.12 1.16 8.48
CA LEU A 25 -7.30 2.01 9.33
C LEU A 25 -7.09 1.41 10.72
N SER A 26 -7.95 0.50 11.15
CA SER A 26 -7.79 -0.17 12.45
C SER A 26 -6.53 -1.04 12.50
N PHE A 27 -5.98 -1.41 11.34
CA PHE A 27 -4.74 -2.18 11.24
C PHE A 27 -3.51 -1.28 11.17
N CYS A 28 -3.69 0.03 11.18
CA CYS A 28 -2.62 1.00 11.07
C CYS A 28 -2.41 1.71 12.39
N ASP A 29 -1.14 1.91 12.77
CA ASP A 29 -0.79 2.72 13.92
C ASP A 29 -1.32 4.15 13.70
N PRO A 30 -1.80 4.84 14.76
CA PRO A 30 -2.24 6.23 14.61
C PRO A 30 -1.19 7.17 14.04
N ASP A 31 0.09 6.85 14.24
CA ASP A 31 1.21 7.65 13.74
C ASP A 31 1.88 7.02 12.52
N ILE A 32 1.17 6.19 11.78
CA ILE A 32 1.71 5.52 10.59
C ILE A 32 2.39 6.54 9.67
N GLU A 33 3.57 6.18 9.17
CA GLU A 33 4.27 7.00 8.18
C GLU A 33 4.01 6.45 6.78
N TRP A 34 3.57 7.33 5.89
CA TRP A 34 3.46 7.03 4.46
C TRP A 34 4.65 7.65 3.75
N ASP A 35 5.48 6.81 3.15
CA ASP A 35 6.67 7.24 2.44
C ASP A 35 6.45 7.05 0.93
N GLY A 36 6.19 8.15 0.24
CA GLY A 36 6.00 8.17 -1.20
C GLY A 36 7.23 8.63 -1.96
N THR A 37 8.41 8.64 -1.34
CA THR A 37 9.61 9.20 -1.98
C THR A 37 10.01 8.49 -3.26
N ASN A 38 9.66 7.21 -3.43
CA ASN A 38 9.94 6.46 -4.66
C ASN A 38 8.78 6.54 -5.66
N LEU A 39 7.78 7.38 -5.39
CA LEU A 39 6.66 7.63 -6.29
C LEU A 39 6.81 9.01 -6.92
N PRO A 40 6.09 9.28 -8.03
CA PRO A 40 6.23 10.57 -8.72
C PRO A 40 5.99 11.79 -7.87
N ASP A 41 5.08 11.73 -6.87
CA ASP A 41 4.80 12.88 -6.03
C ASP A 41 5.85 13.11 -4.93
N GLY A 42 6.61 12.06 -4.58
CA GLY A 42 7.75 12.18 -3.67
C GLY A 42 7.43 12.62 -2.25
N THR A 43 6.18 12.48 -1.80
CA THR A 43 5.74 13.01 -0.51
C THR A 43 5.93 12.01 0.62
N VAL A 44 6.14 12.54 1.83
CA VAL A 44 6.11 11.77 3.07
C VAL A 44 5.02 12.38 3.96
N SER A 45 4.14 11.54 4.48
CA SER A 45 2.99 11.96 5.29
C SER A 45 2.89 11.09 6.53
N ARG A 46 2.14 11.56 7.51
CA ARG A 46 2.01 10.82 8.78
C ARG A 46 0.57 10.87 9.28
N GLY A 47 0.11 9.74 9.83
CA GLY A 47 -1.19 9.62 10.48
C GLY A 47 -2.30 9.13 9.57
N HIS A 48 -3.41 8.74 10.20
CA HIS A 48 -4.58 8.20 9.48
C HIS A 48 -5.16 9.20 8.49
N GLN A 49 -5.24 10.46 8.88
CA GLN A 49 -5.82 11.49 8.03
C GLN A 49 -5.04 11.66 6.74
N ALA A 50 -3.71 11.61 6.82
CA ALA A 50 -2.88 11.73 5.62
C ALA A 50 -3.13 10.56 4.65
N ILE A 51 -3.32 9.35 5.17
CA ILE A 51 -3.66 8.18 4.36
C ILE A 51 -5.00 8.40 3.65
N VAL A 52 -6.00 8.86 4.38
CA VAL A 52 -7.33 9.11 3.82
C VAL A 52 -7.27 10.17 2.72
N GLU A 53 -6.59 11.28 2.99
CA GLU A 53 -6.47 12.37 2.03
C GLU A 53 -5.75 11.94 0.75
N HIS A 54 -4.68 11.15 0.91
CA HIS A 54 -3.95 10.61 -0.24
C HIS A 54 -4.85 9.70 -1.09
N THR A 55 -5.59 8.81 -0.42
CA THR A 55 -6.50 7.88 -1.11
C THR A 55 -7.59 8.64 -1.85
N MET A 56 -8.16 9.66 -1.23
CA MET A 56 -9.21 10.45 -1.85
C MET A 56 -8.71 11.21 -3.08
N ARG A 57 -7.50 11.75 -3.03
CA ARG A 57 -6.92 12.43 -4.18
C ARG A 57 -6.74 11.48 -5.37
N TRP A 58 -6.26 10.26 -5.11
CA TRP A 58 -6.14 9.25 -6.17
C TRP A 58 -7.50 8.88 -6.74
N ALA A 59 -8.49 8.68 -5.88
CA ALA A 59 -9.84 8.30 -6.32
C ALA A 59 -10.48 9.41 -7.16
N GLU A 60 -10.19 10.67 -6.89
CA GLU A 60 -10.68 11.78 -7.69
C GLU A 60 -9.96 11.88 -9.03
N MET A 61 -8.67 11.59 -9.06
CA MET A 61 -7.86 11.68 -10.26
C MET A 61 -8.16 10.55 -11.25
N TRP A 62 -8.43 9.37 -10.74
CA TRP A 62 -8.61 8.17 -11.55
C TRP A 62 -10.02 7.61 -11.43
N GLY A 63 -10.85 7.83 -12.44
CA GLY A 63 -12.16 7.17 -12.51
C GLY A 63 -11.98 5.66 -12.65
N ASP A 64 -12.91 4.90 -12.09
CA ASP A 64 -12.83 3.43 -12.05
C ASP A 64 -11.53 2.93 -11.42
N TRP A 65 -10.98 3.69 -10.47
CA TRP A 65 -9.76 3.30 -9.79
C TRP A 65 -9.97 2.01 -9.01
N ARG A 66 -9.11 1.03 -9.30
CA ARG A 66 -9.17 -0.28 -8.65
C ARG A 66 -7.77 -0.77 -8.33
N ILE A 67 -7.68 -1.49 -7.22
CA ILE A 67 -6.44 -2.15 -6.81
C ILE A 67 -6.77 -3.62 -6.63
N GLU A 68 -5.97 -4.48 -7.28
CA GLU A 68 -6.09 -5.94 -7.15
C GLU A 68 -4.83 -6.47 -6.50
N PRO A 69 -4.87 -6.78 -5.20
CA PRO A 69 -3.72 -7.42 -4.54
C PRO A 69 -3.40 -8.76 -5.21
N GLU A 70 -2.13 -9.01 -5.48
CA GLU A 70 -1.70 -10.23 -6.17
C GLU A 70 -0.85 -11.12 -5.28
N ARG A 71 0.14 -10.57 -4.57
CA ARG A 71 1.04 -11.37 -3.75
C ARG A 71 1.34 -10.64 -2.45
N PHE A 72 1.16 -11.36 -1.34
CA PHE A 72 1.57 -10.89 -0.02
C PHE A 72 2.78 -11.71 0.39
N ILE A 73 3.92 -11.05 0.57
CA ILE A 73 5.21 -11.72 0.74
C ILE A 73 5.79 -11.37 2.10
N ASP A 74 6.10 -12.39 2.89
CA ASP A 74 6.85 -12.21 4.12
C ASP A 74 8.30 -11.86 3.76
N ALA A 75 8.71 -10.64 4.08
CA ALA A 75 10.05 -10.16 3.80
C ALA A 75 11.01 -10.34 4.97
N GLY A 76 10.53 -10.92 6.08
CA GLY A 76 11.33 -11.08 7.29
C GLY A 76 11.37 -9.79 8.11
N GLY A 77 11.85 -9.89 9.36
CA GLY A 77 12.08 -8.70 10.18
C GLY A 77 10.87 -7.79 10.35
N ASP A 78 9.69 -8.35 10.52
CA ASP A 78 8.44 -7.60 10.67
C ASP A 78 8.05 -6.79 9.43
N GLN A 79 8.52 -7.20 8.26
CA GLN A 79 8.20 -6.55 7.01
C GLN A 79 7.41 -7.45 6.08
N VAL A 80 6.48 -6.84 5.36
CA VAL A 80 5.64 -7.52 4.35
C VAL A 80 5.68 -6.69 3.08
N VAL A 81 5.85 -7.36 1.92
CA VAL A 81 5.75 -6.72 0.62
C VAL A 81 4.44 -7.17 -0.03
N LEU A 82 3.68 -6.21 -0.53
CA LEU A 82 2.50 -6.48 -1.33
C LEU A 82 2.78 -6.07 -2.76
N VAL A 83 2.56 -7.00 -3.70
CA VAL A 83 2.54 -6.69 -5.13
C VAL A 83 1.09 -6.62 -5.56
N PHE A 84 0.72 -5.57 -6.27
CA PHE A 84 -0.66 -5.36 -6.69
C PHE A 84 -0.73 -4.76 -8.09
N ARG A 85 -1.88 -4.97 -8.72
CA ARG A 85 -2.21 -4.35 -9.99
C ARG A 85 -3.09 -3.14 -9.69
N GLU A 86 -2.76 -2.02 -10.29
CA GLU A 86 -3.51 -0.77 -10.10
C GLU A 86 -4.03 -0.30 -11.45
N MET A 87 -5.32 0.05 -11.50
CA MET A 87 -6.00 0.41 -12.73
C MET A 87 -6.86 1.64 -12.53
N GLY A 88 -7.01 2.42 -13.59
CA GLY A 88 -7.89 3.58 -13.57
C GLY A 88 -7.86 4.30 -14.90
N ARG A 89 -8.77 5.27 -15.03
CA ARG A 89 -8.84 6.13 -16.21
C ARG A 89 -9.03 7.57 -15.76
N SER A 90 -8.17 8.47 -16.24
CA SER A 90 -8.31 9.88 -15.92
C SER A 90 -9.37 10.53 -16.79
N ASP A 91 -9.83 11.74 -16.42
CA ASP A 91 -10.79 12.51 -17.19
C ASP A 91 -10.28 12.84 -18.58
N SER A 92 -8.96 12.97 -18.75
CA SER A 92 -8.34 13.25 -20.04
C SER A 92 -8.20 12.00 -20.91
N GLY A 93 -8.60 10.81 -20.40
CA GLY A 93 -8.55 9.57 -21.16
C GLY A 93 -7.28 8.75 -20.98
N LEU A 94 -6.37 9.17 -20.08
CA LEU A 94 -5.20 8.36 -19.76
C LEU A 94 -5.66 7.08 -19.05
N VAL A 95 -5.08 5.94 -19.47
CA VAL A 95 -5.37 4.65 -18.85
C VAL A 95 -4.17 4.23 -18.02
N MET A 96 -4.42 3.90 -16.76
CA MET A 96 -3.42 3.31 -15.88
C MET A 96 -3.74 1.82 -15.72
N ASP A 97 -2.76 0.97 -15.96
CA ASP A 97 -2.87 -0.47 -15.71
C ASP A 97 -1.45 -0.98 -15.48
N GLU A 98 -1.03 -0.95 -14.23
CA GLU A 98 0.36 -1.18 -13.88
C GLU A 98 0.47 -2.05 -12.63
N ARG A 99 1.61 -2.75 -12.50
CA ARG A 99 1.95 -3.43 -11.27
C ARG A 99 2.86 -2.55 -10.43
N HIS A 100 2.47 -2.41 -9.18
CA HIS A 100 3.21 -1.64 -8.19
C HIS A 100 3.45 -2.51 -6.97
N ALA A 101 4.21 -2.01 -6.01
CA ALA A 101 4.40 -2.71 -4.76
C ALA A 101 4.40 -1.73 -3.60
N GLU A 102 4.07 -2.25 -2.42
CA GLU A 102 4.19 -1.51 -1.17
C GLU A 102 4.90 -2.36 -0.15
N LEU A 103 5.75 -1.71 0.64
CA LEU A 103 6.46 -2.33 1.74
C LEU A 103 5.82 -1.85 3.04
N TYR A 104 5.48 -2.78 3.90
CA TYR A 104 4.90 -2.49 5.20
C TYR A 104 5.83 -2.95 6.30
N THR A 105 6.04 -2.09 7.30
CA THR A 105 6.72 -2.48 8.54
C THR A 105 5.67 -2.49 9.64
N LEU A 106 5.64 -3.56 10.44
CA LEU A 106 4.65 -3.73 11.48
C LEU A 106 5.31 -3.78 12.85
N ARG A 107 4.54 -3.36 13.86
CA ARG A 107 4.90 -3.50 15.27
C ARG A 107 3.61 -3.77 16.04
N ASP A 108 3.62 -4.83 16.85
CA ASP A 108 2.45 -5.22 17.64
C ASP A 108 1.18 -5.35 16.79
N ARG A 109 1.34 -5.97 15.60
CA ARG A 109 0.26 -6.23 14.65
C ARG A 109 -0.39 -4.98 14.08
N LYS A 110 0.35 -3.86 14.07
CA LYS A 110 -0.09 -2.62 13.44
C LYS A 110 0.95 -2.18 12.43
N VAL A 111 0.48 -1.67 11.30
CA VAL A 111 1.37 -1.10 10.30
C VAL A 111 1.85 0.26 10.81
N VAL A 112 3.15 0.41 11.00
CA VAL A 112 3.76 1.66 11.48
C VAL A 112 4.44 2.44 10.36
N TYR A 113 4.76 1.78 9.24
CA TYR A 113 5.46 2.39 8.12
C TYR A 113 4.99 1.74 6.82
N ARG A 114 4.74 2.56 5.82
CA ARG A 114 4.27 2.11 4.51
C ARG A 114 5.01 2.89 3.44
N LYS A 115 5.67 2.18 2.53
CA LYS A 115 6.43 2.80 1.44
C LYS A 115 5.94 2.27 0.10
N GLY A 116 5.65 3.19 -0.83
CA GLY A 116 5.23 2.84 -2.18
C GLY A 116 6.41 2.73 -3.13
N PHE A 117 6.29 1.80 -4.08
CA PHE A 117 7.25 1.61 -5.17
C PHE A 117 6.47 1.48 -6.47
N SER A 118 6.88 2.22 -7.48
CA SER A 118 6.24 2.10 -8.80
C SER A 118 6.70 0.84 -9.55
N ASP A 119 7.83 0.25 -9.16
CA ASP A 119 8.33 -0.99 -9.75
C ASP A 119 8.50 -2.03 -8.63
N PRO A 120 7.80 -3.18 -8.71
CA PRO A 120 7.96 -4.23 -7.69
C PRO A 120 9.39 -4.69 -7.48
N ALA A 121 10.24 -4.66 -8.51
CA ALA A 121 11.64 -5.04 -8.38
C ALA A 121 12.37 -4.16 -7.36
N GLU A 122 12.03 -2.88 -7.30
CA GLU A 122 12.64 -1.96 -6.34
C GLU A 122 12.28 -2.34 -4.91
N ALA A 123 11.03 -2.78 -4.69
CA ALA A 123 10.61 -3.24 -3.37
C ALA A 123 11.36 -4.49 -2.94
N PHE A 124 11.54 -5.44 -3.87
CA PHE A 124 12.31 -6.65 -3.57
C PHE A 124 13.76 -6.33 -3.24
N GLU A 125 14.40 -5.44 -3.99
CA GLU A 125 15.76 -5.00 -3.68
C GLU A 125 15.84 -4.38 -2.30
N ALA A 126 14.87 -3.55 -1.93
CA ALA A 126 14.88 -2.84 -0.65
C ALA A 126 14.89 -3.78 0.55
N VAL A 127 14.32 -4.99 0.40
CA VAL A 127 14.26 -5.97 1.49
C VAL A 127 15.19 -7.17 1.26
N GLY A 128 16.03 -7.10 0.23
CA GLY A 128 17.01 -8.16 -0.03
C GLY A 128 16.44 -9.44 -0.62
N LEU A 129 15.28 -9.37 -1.27
CA LEU A 129 14.67 -10.51 -1.94
C LEU A 129 14.91 -10.45 -3.44
N SER A 130 14.83 -11.61 -4.08
CA SER A 130 14.82 -11.70 -5.54
C SER A 130 13.43 -12.07 -6.02
N GLU A 131 13.11 -11.69 -7.23
CA GLU A 131 11.82 -11.99 -7.83
C GLU A 131 11.58 -13.48 -8.05
#